data_5089adfec4d8e2181051e76ba233963e
#
_entry.id   5089adfec4d8e2181051e76ba233963e
#
_cell.length_a   1.000
_cell.length_b   1.000
_cell.length_c   1.000
_cell.angle_alpha   90.00
_cell.angle_beta   90.00
_cell.angle_gamma   90.00
#
_symmetry.space_group_name_H-M   'P 1'
#
loop_
_entity.id
_entity.type
_entity.pdbx_description
1 polymer ?
#
loop_
_entity_poly.entity_id
_entity_poly.type
_entity_poly.pdbx_seq_one_letter_code
_entity_poly.pdbx_strand_id
1 'polypeptide(L)'
;PDGQIYLGHGLRSVLFDETVTDIAAFATEHPKEALVVYIQGIKNFTPITHAEVVAQMDAAFGSRMVPRALGTSATLGDLWAIDKNVIVVYNNADVVAADENLWPDDTLYRPWPNVPSVPALLAGNETNLINRPPASIWGLFGEPTPSLTNYATGLLTIGPQNIEQFMFNVHAPVQQWMRVDFKNTVNLVTADWYQLFWPAGSTFARDNIGAVYETLGSRLTGGVVAG
;
A
#
# COMPACT_ATOMS: atom_id res chain seq x y z
N PRO A 1 23.31 -19.45 6.09
CA PRO A 1 22.52 -18.38 6.69
C PRO A 1 23.45 -17.48 7.46
N ASP A 2 23.47 -16.22 7.08
CA ASP A 2 24.32 -15.16 7.61
C ASP A 2 23.69 -14.46 8.84
N GLY A 3 22.52 -14.93 9.31
CA GLY A 3 21.76 -14.33 10.41
C GLY A 3 21.06 -13.02 10.05
N GLN A 4 21.06 -12.60 8.79
CA GLN A 4 20.46 -11.35 8.36
C GLN A 4 19.02 -11.55 7.88
N ILE A 5 18.20 -10.51 8.04
CA ILE A 5 16.80 -10.46 7.58
C ILE A 5 16.77 -9.72 6.24
N TYR A 6 16.06 -10.30 5.28
CA TYR A 6 15.95 -9.77 3.93
C TYR A 6 14.50 -9.57 3.54
N LEU A 7 14.23 -8.57 2.74
CA LEU A 7 13.02 -8.51 1.96
C LEU A 7 13.06 -9.54 0.82
N GLY A 8 11.91 -10.04 0.40
CA GLY A 8 11.84 -11.01 -0.68
C GLY A 8 10.51 -11.03 -1.40
N HIS A 9 10.57 -11.23 -2.71
CA HIS A 9 9.42 -11.48 -3.57
C HIS A 9 9.79 -12.58 -4.58
N GLY A 10 9.63 -13.84 -4.16
CA GLY A 10 10.13 -15.01 -4.89
C GLY A 10 11.65 -15.20 -4.74
N LEU A 11 12.43 -14.15 -4.85
CA LEU A 11 13.86 -14.12 -4.61
C LEU A 11 14.19 -13.22 -3.41
N ARG A 12 15.36 -13.45 -2.81
CA ARG A 12 15.92 -12.58 -1.78
C ARG A 12 16.35 -11.25 -2.41
N SER A 13 15.96 -10.15 -1.78
CA SER A 13 16.25 -8.79 -2.23
C SER A 13 17.18 -8.06 -1.24
N VAL A 14 16.84 -6.84 -0.88
CA VAL A 14 17.61 -5.95 0.00
C VAL A 14 17.50 -6.34 1.47
N LEU A 15 18.41 -5.84 2.29
CA LEU A 15 18.37 -6.02 3.74
C LEU A 15 17.18 -5.26 4.36
N PHE A 16 16.61 -5.86 5.38
CA PHE A 16 15.48 -5.27 6.10
C PHE A 16 15.89 -4.01 6.88
N ASP A 17 17.04 -4.03 7.55
CA ASP A 17 17.58 -2.90 8.33
C ASP A 17 17.87 -1.67 7.47
N GLU A 18 18.41 -1.85 6.27
CA GLU A 18 18.60 -0.77 5.30
C GLU A 18 17.26 -0.14 4.93
N THR A 19 16.26 -0.98 4.63
CA THR A 19 14.92 -0.51 4.23
C THR A 19 14.22 0.26 5.34
N VAL A 20 14.26 -0.24 6.58
CA VAL A 20 13.61 0.50 7.71
C VAL A 20 14.34 1.79 8.02
N THR A 21 15.65 1.85 7.81
CA THR A 21 16.45 3.07 7.95
C THR A 21 16.01 4.14 6.93
N ASP A 22 15.85 3.76 5.67
CA ASP A 22 15.39 4.67 4.62
C ASP A 22 13.96 5.18 4.88
N ILE A 23 13.06 4.28 5.31
CA ILE A 23 11.69 4.67 5.69
C ILE A 23 11.70 5.63 6.88
N ALA A 24 12.55 5.39 7.88
CA ALA A 24 12.68 6.27 9.06
C ALA A 24 13.21 7.66 8.70
N ALA A 25 14.18 7.73 7.79
CA ALA A 25 14.68 9.00 7.25
C ALA A 25 13.55 9.77 6.57
N PHE A 26 12.80 9.13 5.67
CA PHE A 26 11.65 9.73 5.00
C PHE A 26 10.57 10.19 6.01
N ALA A 27 10.20 9.35 6.99
CA ALA A 27 9.23 9.71 8.02
C ALA A 27 9.64 10.94 8.83
N THR A 28 10.95 11.12 9.02
CA THR A 28 11.51 12.26 9.76
C THR A 28 11.51 13.53 8.92
N GLU A 29 11.87 13.43 7.65
CA GLU A 29 11.89 14.56 6.71
C GLU A 29 10.48 15.02 6.33
N HIS A 30 9.51 14.11 6.36
CA HIS A 30 8.10 14.34 5.97
C HIS A 30 7.12 14.05 7.12
N PRO A 31 7.16 14.77 8.24
CA PRO A 31 6.41 14.44 9.46
C PRO A 31 4.88 14.56 9.31
N LYS A 32 4.41 15.15 8.22
CA LYS A 32 2.97 15.26 7.89
C LYS A 32 2.47 14.17 6.93
N GLU A 33 3.37 13.34 6.40
CA GLU A 33 3.00 12.16 5.62
C GLU A 33 2.69 11.00 6.56
N ALA A 34 1.55 10.33 6.35
CA ALA A 34 1.21 9.09 7.07
C ALA A 34 1.75 7.90 6.29
N LEU A 35 2.65 7.16 6.89
CA LEU A 35 3.25 5.97 6.29
C LEU A 35 2.58 4.72 6.83
N VAL A 36 2.24 3.77 5.95
CA VAL A 36 1.80 2.43 6.32
C VAL A 36 2.87 1.43 5.93
N VAL A 37 3.52 0.85 6.92
CA VAL A 37 4.52 -0.21 6.75
C VAL A 37 3.84 -1.55 7.04
N TYR A 38 3.78 -2.43 6.04
CA TYR A 38 3.10 -3.70 6.17
C TYR A 38 4.07 -4.87 6.09
N ILE A 39 4.27 -5.55 7.21
CA ILE A 39 5.12 -6.74 7.35
C ILE A 39 4.27 -7.98 7.12
N GLN A 40 4.42 -8.60 5.96
CA GLN A 40 3.65 -9.77 5.54
C GLN A 40 4.53 -10.84 4.85
N GLY A 41 3.94 -11.98 4.56
CA GLY A 41 4.61 -13.06 3.83
C GLY A 41 5.81 -13.63 4.58
N ILE A 42 5.78 -13.56 5.89
CA ILE A 42 6.85 -13.96 6.79
C ILE A 42 7.17 -15.45 6.61
N LYS A 43 8.42 -15.76 6.30
CA LYS A 43 8.89 -17.14 6.08
C LYS A 43 10.09 -17.45 6.94
N ASN A 44 10.09 -18.65 7.53
CA ASN A 44 11.20 -19.19 8.33
C ASN A 44 11.54 -18.34 9.58
N PHE A 45 10.59 -17.56 10.07
CA PHE A 45 10.78 -16.79 11.28
C PHE A 45 10.55 -17.67 12.50
N THR A 46 11.40 -17.46 13.49
CA THR A 46 11.27 -17.98 14.86
C THR A 46 10.79 -16.84 15.78
N PRO A 47 10.39 -17.12 17.02
CA PRO A 47 10.11 -16.05 17.99
C PRO A 47 11.28 -15.05 18.14
N ILE A 48 12.52 -15.53 18.07
CA ILE A 48 13.72 -14.68 18.15
C ILE A 48 13.78 -13.76 16.92
N THR A 49 13.56 -14.28 15.71
CA THR A 49 13.57 -13.48 14.48
C THR A 49 12.45 -12.43 14.48
N HIS A 50 11.27 -12.75 14.99
CA HIS A 50 10.20 -11.75 15.17
C HIS A 50 10.63 -10.64 16.13
N ALA A 51 11.24 -10.99 17.27
CA ALA A 51 11.73 -10.01 18.23
C ALA A 51 12.83 -9.10 17.64
N GLU A 52 13.72 -9.65 16.80
CA GLU A 52 14.74 -8.87 16.08
C GLU A 52 14.13 -7.87 15.09
N VAL A 53 13.10 -8.29 14.32
CA VAL A 53 12.37 -7.38 13.40
C VAL A 53 11.68 -6.26 14.16
N VAL A 54 10.98 -6.58 15.25
CA VAL A 54 10.32 -5.56 16.09
C VAL A 54 11.35 -4.60 16.66
N ALA A 55 12.46 -5.11 17.23
CA ALA A 55 13.51 -4.26 17.77
C ALA A 55 14.14 -3.32 16.71
N GLN A 56 14.31 -3.78 15.46
CA GLN A 56 14.80 -2.92 14.37
C GLN A 56 13.78 -1.82 14.02
N MET A 57 12.49 -2.15 13.98
CA MET A 57 11.44 -1.17 13.73
C MET A 57 11.31 -0.16 14.87
N ASP A 58 11.39 -0.62 16.12
CA ASP A 58 11.38 0.26 17.30
C ASP A 58 12.58 1.21 17.32
N ALA A 59 13.76 0.70 16.96
CA ALA A 59 14.96 1.52 16.87
C ALA A 59 14.88 2.56 15.74
N ALA A 60 14.28 2.21 14.61
CA ALA A 60 14.17 3.07 13.43
C ALA A 60 13.02 4.08 13.56
N PHE A 61 11.84 3.64 13.94
CA PHE A 61 10.62 4.47 13.96
C PHE A 61 10.31 5.04 15.34
N GLY A 62 10.59 4.29 16.40
CA GLY A 62 10.52 4.74 17.79
C GLY A 62 9.25 5.53 18.13
N SER A 63 9.45 6.77 18.55
CA SER A 63 8.38 7.69 18.91
C SER A 63 7.40 8.02 17.78
N ARG A 64 7.74 7.72 16.52
CA ARG A 64 6.88 7.98 15.34
C ARG A 64 5.86 6.90 15.08
N MET A 65 5.96 5.74 15.74
CA MET A 65 4.97 4.68 15.60
C MET A 65 3.63 5.08 16.19
N VAL A 66 2.58 4.94 15.39
CA VAL A 66 1.20 5.25 15.77
C VAL A 66 0.63 4.09 16.58
N PRO A 67 0.18 4.30 17.83
CA PRO A 67 -0.41 3.23 18.64
C PRO A 67 -1.75 2.79 18.05
N ARG A 68 -2.02 1.47 18.01
CA ARG A 68 -3.29 0.92 17.49
C ARG A 68 -4.54 1.40 18.22
N ALA A 69 -4.38 1.85 19.47
CA ALA A 69 -5.48 2.42 20.26
C ALA A 69 -6.10 3.67 19.61
N LEU A 70 -5.37 4.35 18.70
CA LEU A 70 -5.90 5.49 17.96
C LEU A 70 -7.03 5.09 17.01
N GLY A 71 -7.02 3.84 16.50
CA GLY A 71 -8.05 3.29 15.63
C GLY A 71 -8.00 3.81 14.19
N THR A 72 -8.63 3.07 13.28
CA THR A 72 -8.64 3.36 11.84
C THR A 72 -9.54 4.54 11.44
N SER A 73 -10.32 5.08 12.37
CA SER A 73 -11.11 6.30 12.18
C SER A 73 -10.30 7.58 12.44
N ALA A 74 -9.05 7.46 12.91
CA ALA A 74 -8.17 8.59 13.12
C ALA A 74 -7.96 9.38 11.83
N THR A 75 -7.91 10.68 11.98
CA THR A 75 -7.59 11.61 10.90
C THR A 75 -6.09 11.93 10.87
N LEU A 76 -5.61 12.50 9.78
CA LEU A 76 -4.23 13.02 9.74
C LEU A 76 -4.00 14.06 10.86
N GLY A 77 -5.01 14.85 11.20
CA GLY A 77 -4.95 15.80 12.30
C GLY A 77 -4.69 15.14 13.66
N ASP A 78 -5.28 13.97 13.90
CA ASP A 78 -5.05 13.21 15.14
C ASP A 78 -3.61 12.66 15.19
N LEU A 79 -3.07 12.19 14.08
CA LEU A 79 -1.67 11.75 13.99
C LEU A 79 -0.72 12.93 14.26
N TRP A 80 -0.97 14.09 13.64
CA TRP A 80 -0.14 15.28 13.82
C TRP A 80 -0.21 15.84 15.25
N ALA A 81 -1.36 15.72 15.91
CA ALA A 81 -1.53 16.18 17.29
C ALA A 81 -0.66 15.41 18.30
N ILE A 82 -0.33 14.15 17.97
CA ILE A 82 0.54 13.28 18.80
C ILE A 82 1.96 13.14 18.24
N ASP A 83 2.29 13.87 17.16
CA ASP A 83 3.59 13.85 16.47
C ASP A 83 4.02 12.44 16.02
N LYS A 84 3.07 11.66 15.46
CA LYS A 84 3.29 10.30 14.98
C LYS A 84 2.79 10.14 13.56
N ASN A 85 3.53 9.37 12.75
CA ASN A 85 3.21 9.24 11.33
C ASN A 85 3.53 7.87 10.71
N VAL A 86 3.96 6.88 11.50
CA VAL A 86 4.27 5.54 11.00
C VAL A 86 3.30 4.51 11.60
N ILE A 87 2.46 3.93 10.78
CA ILE A 87 1.54 2.84 11.12
C ILE A 87 2.19 1.54 10.69
N VAL A 88 2.52 0.66 11.63
CA VAL A 88 3.13 -0.64 11.35
C VAL A 88 2.10 -1.74 11.47
N VAL A 89 1.69 -2.31 10.34
CA VAL A 89 0.81 -3.49 10.28
C VAL A 89 1.66 -4.76 10.22
N TYR A 90 1.41 -5.70 11.12
CA TYR A 90 2.24 -6.89 11.27
C TYR A 90 1.42 -8.18 11.20
N ASN A 91 1.78 -9.08 10.27
CA ASN A 91 1.06 -10.33 10.04
C ASN A 91 1.55 -11.45 10.98
N ASN A 92 1.38 -11.23 12.28
CA ASN A 92 1.51 -12.27 13.32
C ASN A 92 0.77 -11.81 14.59
N ALA A 93 -0.30 -12.54 14.94
CA ALA A 93 -1.19 -12.14 16.03
C ALA A 93 -0.51 -12.11 17.41
N ASP A 94 0.40 -13.04 17.69
CA ASP A 94 1.09 -13.10 18.99
C ASP A 94 2.05 -11.91 19.16
N VAL A 95 2.74 -11.55 18.09
CA VAL A 95 3.65 -10.38 18.06
C VAL A 95 2.84 -9.10 18.25
N VAL A 96 1.72 -8.95 17.54
CA VAL A 96 0.82 -7.79 17.68
C VAL A 96 0.23 -7.71 19.08
N ALA A 97 -0.12 -8.84 19.70
CA ALA A 97 -0.66 -8.85 21.06
C ALA A 97 0.36 -8.36 22.10
N ALA A 98 1.64 -8.55 21.84
CA ALA A 98 2.74 -8.16 22.74
C ALA A 98 3.16 -6.69 22.61
N ASP A 99 2.78 -5.99 21.52
CA ASP A 99 3.19 -4.62 21.26
C ASP A 99 2.00 -3.74 20.84
N GLU A 100 1.72 -2.69 21.59
CA GLU A 100 0.59 -1.77 21.37
C GLU A 100 0.76 -0.86 20.13
N ASN A 101 1.97 -0.71 19.61
CA ASN A 101 2.26 0.09 18.42
C ASN A 101 2.13 -0.71 17.12
N LEU A 102 2.02 -2.05 17.22
CA LEU A 102 1.79 -2.89 16.05
C LEU A 102 0.29 -3.07 15.81
N TRP A 103 -0.10 -2.90 14.56
CA TRP A 103 -1.48 -3.03 14.11
C TRP A 103 -1.73 -4.44 13.55
N PRO A 104 -2.88 -5.05 13.80
CA PRO A 104 -3.18 -6.37 13.27
C PRO A 104 -3.37 -6.37 11.75
N ASP A 105 -3.16 -7.52 11.14
CA ASP A 105 -3.20 -7.75 9.70
C ASP A 105 -4.52 -7.31 9.05
N ASP A 106 -5.64 -7.55 9.71
CA ASP A 106 -6.97 -7.18 9.25
C ASP A 106 -7.26 -5.66 9.26
N THR A 107 -6.38 -4.87 9.86
CA THR A 107 -6.41 -3.39 9.73
C THR A 107 -6.30 -2.97 8.27
N LEU A 108 -5.49 -3.66 7.49
CA LEU A 108 -5.26 -3.36 6.08
C LEU A 108 -5.90 -4.42 5.19
N TYR A 109 -7.13 -4.17 4.74
CA TYR A 109 -7.85 -5.09 3.88
C TYR A 109 -7.56 -4.80 2.40
N ARG A 110 -6.71 -5.63 1.80
CA ARG A 110 -6.32 -5.53 0.39
C ARG A 110 -6.12 -6.90 -0.25
N PRO A 111 -7.17 -7.74 -0.37
CA PRO A 111 -7.05 -9.02 -1.05
C PRO A 111 -6.67 -8.81 -2.52
N TRP A 112 -5.59 -9.44 -2.94
CA TRP A 112 -5.11 -9.36 -4.32
C TRP A 112 -6.02 -10.14 -5.28
N PRO A 113 -6.66 -9.50 -6.26
CA PRO A 113 -7.57 -10.16 -7.18
C PRO A 113 -6.90 -11.22 -8.07
N ASN A 114 -5.60 -11.08 -8.35
CA ASN A 114 -4.79 -12.02 -9.14
C ASN A 114 -5.42 -12.36 -10.50
N VAL A 115 -5.78 -11.37 -11.27
CA VAL A 115 -6.49 -11.49 -12.54
C VAL A 115 -5.77 -10.79 -13.69
N PRO A 116 -5.87 -11.28 -14.94
CA PRO A 116 -5.04 -10.81 -16.06
C PRO A 116 -5.65 -9.68 -16.88
N SER A 117 -6.78 -9.12 -16.50
CA SER A 117 -7.43 -8.06 -17.28
C SER A 117 -8.02 -6.95 -16.42
N VAL A 118 -8.09 -5.77 -16.99
CA VAL A 118 -8.66 -4.57 -16.33
C VAL A 118 -10.10 -4.76 -15.90
N PRO A 119 -11.03 -5.32 -16.73
CA PRO A 119 -12.40 -5.57 -16.29
C PRO A 119 -12.49 -6.58 -15.12
N ALA A 120 -11.68 -7.63 -15.14
CA ALA A 120 -11.64 -8.60 -14.04
C ALA A 120 -11.04 -8.00 -12.76
N LEU A 121 -10.06 -7.10 -12.90
CA LEU A 121 -9.47 -6.37 -11.78
C LEU A 121 -10.50 -5.44 -11.13
N LEU A 122 -11.31 -4.72 -11.92
CA LEU A 122 -12.40 -3.90 -11.42
C LEU A 122 -13.40 -4.76 -10.62
N ALA A 123 -13.88 -5.84 -11.20
CA ALA A 123 -14.83 -6.75 -10.54
C ALA A 123 -14.25 -7.36 -9.23
N GLY A 124 -12.95 -7.67 -9.22
CA GLY A 124 -12.24 -8.09 -8.02
C GLY A 124 -12.18 -7.02 -6.94
N ASN A 125 -11.89 -5.79 -7.31
CA ASN A 125 -11.90 -4.64 -6.39
C ASN A 125 -13.31 -4.35 -5.84
N GLU A 126 -14.35 -4.42 -6.67
CA GLU A 126 -15.75 -4.30 -6.23
C GLU A 126 -16.12 -5.38 -5.21
N THR A 127 -15.74 -6.63 -5.49
CA THR A 127 -15.91 -7.76 -4.58
C THR A 127 -15.20 -7.52 -3.24
N ASN A 128 -13.97 -7.04 -3.29
CA ASN A 128 -13.20 -6.70 -2.09
C ASN A 128 -13.87 -5.59 -1.28
N LEU A 129 -14.37 -4.54 -1.95
CA LEU A 129 -15.07 -3.46 -1.27
C LEU A 129 -16.35 -3.94 -0.54
N ILE A 130 -17.13 -4.81 -1.20
CA ILE A 130 -18.36 -5.39 -0.62
C ILE A 130 -18.04 -6.24 0.61
N ASN A 131 -16.96 -7.03 0.55
CA ASN A 131 -16.56 -7.95 1.61
C ASN A 131 -15.63 -7.32 2.66
N ARG A 132 -15.35 -6.02 2.56
CA ARG A 132 -14.44 -5.32 3.45
C ARG A 132 -14.93 -5.39 4.91
N PRO A 133 -14.07 -5.82 5.86
CA PRO A 133 -14.38 -5.73 7.27
C PRO A 133 -14.66 -4.28 7.70
N PRO A 134 -15.63 -4.05 8.60
CA PRO A 134 -15.82 -2.72 9.18
C PRO A 134 -14.52 -2.20 9.81
N ALA A 135 -14.29 -0.90 9.70
CA ALA A 135 -13.12 -0.24 10.29
C ALA A 135 -11.75 -0.68 9.72
N SER A 136 -11.71 -1.38 8.58
CA SER A 136 -10.44 -1.64 7.89
C SER A 136 -10.07 -0.51 6.93
N ILE A 137 -8.76 -0.31 6.73
CA ILE A 137 -8.20 0.50 5.65
C ILE A 137 -8.28 -0.34 4.37
N TRP A 138 -9.00 0.12 3.37
CA TRP A 138 -9.17 -0.63 2.13
C TRP A 138 -8.19 -0.19 1.05
N GLY A 139 -7.53 -1.20 0.43
CA GLY A 139 -6.62 -1.01 -0.70
C GLY A 139 -7.26 -1.39 -2.03
N LEU A 140 -7.29 -0.43 -2.96
CA LEU A 140 -7.64 -0.63 -4.37
C LEU A 140 -6.42 -1.15 -5.12
N PHE A 141 -6.54 -2.32 -5.75
CA PHE A 141 -5.49 -2.83 -6.62
C PHE A 141 -5.55 -2.22 -8.01
N GLY A 142 -4.45 -1.60 -8.43
CA GLY A 142 -4.17 -1.17 -9.79
C GLY A 142 -3.20 -2.08 -10.54
N GLU A 143 -3.06 -3.34 -10.11
CA GLU A 143 -2.03 -4.28 -10.56
C GLU A 143 -2.68 -5.56 -11.10
N PRO A 144 -3.00 -5.64 -12.41
CA PRO A 144 -3.40 -6.89 -13.03
C PRO A 144 -2.22 -7.87 -13.09
N THR A 145 -2.49 -9.16 -12.95
CA THR A 145 -1.46 -10.21 -12.98
C THR A 145 -1.36 -10.80 -14.38
N PRO A 146 -0.22 -10.69 -15.07
CA PRO A 146 -0.08 -11.29 -16.40
C PRO A 146 -0.28 -12.80 -16.37
N SER A 147 -1.08 -13.32 -17.29
CA SER A 147 -1.22 -14.75 -17.53
C SER A 147 -0.07 -15.28 -18.39
N LEU A 148 0.08 -16.60 -18.45
CA LEU A 148 1.02 -17.24 -19.38
C LEU A 148 0.74 -16.82 -20.83
N THR A 149 -0.53 -16.61 -21.19
CA THR A 149 -0.92 -16.13 -22.51
C THR A 149 -0.39 -14.71 -22.77
N ASN A 150 -0.45 -13.81 -21.79
CA ASN A 150 0.12 -12.48 -21.91
C ASN A 150 1.61 -12.52 -22.21
N TYR A 151 2.36 -13.37 -21.52
CA TYR A 151 3.79 -13.56 -21.79
C TYR A 151 4.05 -14.15 -23.17
N ALA A 152 3.29 -15.17 -23.57
CA ALA A 152 3.44 -15.81 -24.87
C ALA A 152 3.12 -14.84 -26.02
N THR A 153 2.06 -14.06 -25.91
CA THR A 153 1.71 -13.05 -26.93
C THR A 153 2.72 -11.89 -26.96
N GLY A 154 3.23 -11.49 -25.82
CA GLY A 154 4.32 -10.50 -25.72
C GLY A 154 5.58 -11.00 -26.43
N LEU A 155 5.98 -12.25 -26.22
CA LEU A 155 7.12 -12.88 -26.89
C LEU A 155 6.95 -12.93 -28.41
N LEU A 156 5.72 -13.07 -28.89
CA LEU A 156 5.38 -13.07 -30.32
C LEU A 156 5.14 -11.67 -30.88
N THR A 157 5.39 -10.62 -30.10
CA THR A 157 5.16 -9.22 -30.48
C THR A 157 3.72 -8.85 -30.85
N ILE A 158 2.75 -9.64 -30.37
CA ILE A 158 1.31 -9.44 -30.67
C ILE A 158 0.62 -8.67 -29.51
N GLY A 159 1.29 -8.57 -28.34
CA GLY A 159 0.77 -7.94 -27.13
C GLY A 159 1.85 -7.18 -26.38
N PRO A 160 1.60 -6.81 -25.12
CA PRO A 160 2.60 -6.16 -24.28
C PRO A 160 3.88 -7.00 -24.20
N GLN A 161 5.01 -6.41 -24.53
CA GLN A 161 6.29 -7.13 -24.63
C GLN A 161 7.00 -7.30 -23.30
N ASN A 162 6.54 -6.59 -22.27
CA ASN A 162 7.02 -6.71 -20.90
C ASN A 162 5.91 -6.34 -19.90
N ILE A 163 6.18 -6.56 -18.64
CA ILE A 163 5.21 -6.28 -17.56
C ILE A 163 4.88 -4.77 -17.51
N GLU A 164 5.85 -3.92 -17.74
CA GLU A 164 5.66 -2.46 -17.77
C GLU A 164 4.59 -2.06 -18.79
N GLN A 165 4.73 -2.50 -20.04
CA GLN A 165 3.73 -2.23 -21.08
C GLN A 165 2.35 -2.82 -20.76
N PHE A 166 2.32 -3.98 -20.09
CA PHE A 166 1.09 -4.59 -19.64
C PHE A 166 0.38 -3.71 -18.59
N MET A 167 1.12 -3.11 -17.68
CA MET A 167 0.58 -2.24 -16.64
C MET A 167 0.11 -0.87 -17.16
N PHE A 168 0.59 -0.40 -18.30
CA PHE A 168 0.12 0.87 -18.89
C PHE A 168 -1.39 0.93 -19.09
N ASN A 169 -2.00 -0.21 -19.42
CA ASN A 169 -3.42 -0.28 -19.72
C ASN A 169 -4.32 -0.07 -18.50
N VAL A 170 -3.77 -0.15 -17.28
CA VAL A 170 -4.57 -0.03 -16.05
C VAL A 170 -4.60 1.40 -15.49
N HIS A 171 -3.68 2.28 -15.88
CA HIS A 171 -3.53 3.59 -15.26
C HIS A 171 -4.76 4.50 -15.41
N ALA A 172 -5.25 4.66 -16.64
CA ALA A 172 -6.44 5.47 -16.86
C ALA A 172 -7.70 4.88 -16.16
N PRO A 173 -7.95 3.56 -16.24
CA PRO A 173 -8.97 2.92 -15.41
C PRO A 173 -8.82 3.18 -13.91
N VAL A 174 -7.63 3.06 -13.34
CA VAL A 174 -7.41 3.31 -11.89
C VAL A 174 -7.77 4.75 -11.51
N GLN A 175 -7.38 5.72 -12.33
CA GLN A 175 -7.77 7.11 -12.12
C GLN A 175 -9.30 7.29 -12.16
N GLN A 176 -9.96 6.65 -13.11
CA GLN A 176 -11.41 6.66 -13.21
C GLN A 176 -12.06 6.06 -11.94
N TRP A 177 -11.56 4.91 -11.49
CA TRP A 177 -12.07 4.25 -10.29
C TRP A 177 -11.91 5.11 -9.05
N MET A 178 -10.76 5.76 -8.88
CA MET A 178 -10.52 6.67 -7.76
C MET A 178 -11.47 7.87 -7.78
N ARG A 179 -11.75 8.43 -8.95
CA ARG A 179 -12.55 9.66 -9.10
C ARG A 179 -14.04 9.40 -9.08
N VAL A 180 -14.48 8.25 -9.51
CA VAL A 180 -15.91 7.95 -9.74
C VAL A 180 -16.36 6.75 -8.92
N ASP A 181 -15.86 5.56 -9.24
CA ASP A 181 -16.42 4.31 -8.74
C ASP A 181 -16.19 4.12 -7.23
N PHE A 182 -14.98 4.47 -6.75
CA PHE A 182 -14.56 4.29 -5.35
C PHE A 182 -14.22 5.59 -4.63
N LYS A 183 -14.63 6.71 -5.17
CA LYS A 183 -14.31 8.08 -4.73
C LYS A 183 -14.40 8.31 -3.21
N ASN A 184 -15.41 7.74 -2.56
CA ASN A 184 -15.66 7.96 -1.13
C ASN A 184 -15.20 6.81 -0.23
N THR A 185 -14.57 5.80 -0.80
CA THR A 185 -14.28 4.55 -0.08
C THR A 185 -12.82 4.12 -0.13
N VAL A 186 -12.07 4.52 -1.17
CA VAL A 186 -10.66 4.16 -1.31
C VAL A 186 -9.81 4.85 -0.26
N ASN A 187 -8.92 4.09 0.37
CA ASN A 187 -7.94 4.60 1.34
C ASN A 187 -6.53 4.54 0.77
N LEU A 188 -6.19 3.44 0.12
CA LEU A 188 -4.88 3.20 -0.50
C LEU A 188 -5.09 2.76 -1.94
N VAL A 189 -4.14 3.09 -2.80
CA VAL A 189 -4.10 2.60 -4.18
C VAL A 189 -2.72 2.02 -4.42
N THR A 190 -2.69 0.79 -4.94
CA THR A 190 -1.45 0.16 -5.38
C THR A 190 -1.30 0.29 -6.88
N ALA A 191 -0.10 0.52 -7.35
CA ALA A 191 0.23 0.55 -8.77
C ALA A 191 1.71 0.21 -8.98
N ASP A 192 1.97 -0.65 -9.97
CA ASP A 192 3.32 -0.94 -10.41
C ASP A 192 3.87 0.20 -11.28
N TRP A 193 5.20 0.35 -11.25
CA TRP A 193 5.93 1.33 -12.08
C TRP A 193 5.46 2.77 -11.97
N TYR A 194 4.88 3.17 -10.87
CA TYR A 194 4.42 4.56 -10.67
C TYR A 194 5.52 5.60 -10.95
N GLN A 195 6.79 5.27 -10.69
CA GLN A 195 7.92 6.18 -10.93
C GLN A 195 8.22 6.41 -12.43
N LEU A 196 7.98 5.41 -13.28
CA LEU A 196 8.23 5.53 -14.72
C LEU A 196 7.15 6.36 -15.41
N PHE A 197 5.96 6.40 -14.81
CA PHE A 197 4.85 7.21 -15.29
C PHE A 197 4.86 8.62 -14.72
N TRP A 198 5.85 8.91 -13.87
CA TRP A 198 6.07 10.21 -13.25
C TRP A 198 7.43 10.84 -13.57
N PRO A 199 7.89 10.92 -14.83
CA PRO A 199 8.95 11.86 -15.12
C PRO A 199 8.46 13.24 -14.69
N ALA A 200 9.36 14.06 -14.16
CA ALA A 200 9.06 15.44 -13.77
C ALA A 200 8.31 16.15 -14.90
N GLY A 201 7.07 16.57 -14.64
CA GLY A 201 6.19 17.18 -15.64
C GLY A 201 5.17 16.23 -16.30
N SER A 202 5.13 14.93 -15.93
CA SER A 202 4.06 14.06 -16.42
C SER A 202 2.72 14.43 -15.83
N THR A 203 1.67 14.33 -16.63
CA THR A 203 0.29 14.58 -16.19
C THR A 203 -0.18 13.54 -15.19
N PHE A 204 0.36 12.31 -15.24
CA PHE A 204 -0.09 11.19 -14.39
C PHE A 204 0.10 11.46 -12.89
N ALA A 205 1.28 11.95 -12.46
CA ALA A 205 1.51 12.29 -11.06
C ALA A 205 0.53 13.39 -10.60
N ARG A 206 0.44 14.47 -11.39
CA ARG A 206 -0.46 15.58 -11.12
C ARG A 206 -1.92 15.14 -11.09
N ASP A 207 -2.32 14.29 -12.03
CA ASP A 207 -3.70 13.83 -12.17
C ASP A 207 -4.08 12.86 -11.05
N ASN A 208 -3.17 12.03 -10.57
CA ASN A 208 -3.40 11.17 -9.40
C ASN A 208 -3.46 11.99 -8.10
N ILE A 209 -2.55 12.94 -7.92
CA ILE A 209 -2.61 13.88 -6.80
C ILE A 209 -3.92 14.67 -6.86
N GLY A 210 -4.32 15.14 -8.04
CA GLY A 210 -5.61 15.79 -8.28
C GLY A 210 -6.78 14.90 -7.86
N ALA A 211 -6.78 13.63 -8.26
CA ALA A 211 -7.83 12.67 -7.88
C ALA A 211 -7.90 12.43 -6.36
N VAL A 212 -6.76 12.40 -5.67
CA VAL A 212 -6.72 12.31 -4.21
C VAL A 212 -7.32 13.56 -3.56
N TYR A 213 -6.96 14.75 -4.03
CA TYR A 213 -7.52 16.00 -3.51
C TYR A 213 -9.02 16.13 -3.80
N GLU A 214 -9.47 15.75 -4.99
CA GLU A 214 -10.90 15.71 -5.34
C GLU A 214 -11.66 14.75 -4.41
N THR A 215 -11.11 13.58 -4.14
CA THR A 215 -11.69 12.59 -3.22
C THR A 215 -11.75 13.12 -1.79
N LEU A 216 -10.68 13.74 -1.29
CA LEU A 216 -10.65 14.38 0.03
C LEU A 216 -11.64 15.54 0.09
N GLY A 217 -11.66 16.40 -0.92
CA GLY A 217 -12.62 17.50 -1.01
C GLY A 217 -14.06 17.02 -0.97
N SER A 218 -14.39 15.95 -1.68
CA SER A 218 -15.73 15.38 -1.69
C SER A 218 -16.14 14.79 -0.34
N ARG A 219 -15.21 14.21 0.41
CA ARG A 219 -15.47 13.71 1.77
C ARG A 219 -15.72 14.84 2.74
N LEU A 220 -14.96 15.93 2.66
CA LEU A 220 -15.10 17.10 3.52
C LEU A 220 -16.39 17.89 3.24
N THR A 221 -16.84 17.92 2.00
CA THR A 221 -18.03 18.70 1.56
C THR A 221 -19.30 17.86 1.46
N GLY A 222 -19.30 16.62 1.92
CA GLY A 222 -20.46 15.74 1.80
C GLY A 222 -20.79 15.33 0.37
N GLY A 223 -19.79 15.32 -0.52
CA GLY A 223 -19.96 14.88 -1.91
C GLY A 223 -20.19 15.99 -2.93
N VAL A 224 -20.24 17.25 -2.49
CA VAL A 224 -20.36 18.39 -3.41
C VAL A 224 -18.96 18.98 -3.65
N VAL A 225 -18.29 18.52 -4.68
CA VAL A 225 -17.17 19.26 -5.26
C VAL A 225 -17.74 20.09 -6.41
N ALA A 226 -17.76 21.40 -6.26
CA ALA A 226 -18.04 22.27 -7.39
C ALA A 226 -16.98 22.03 -8.45
N GLY A 227 -17.38 21.64 -9.66
CA GLY A 227 -16.54 21.44 -10.82
C GLY A 227 -15.88 22.73 -11.31
#